data_ab5859590b13e63cd9223b6d58c96473
#
_entry.id   ab5859590b13e63cd9223b6d58c96473
#
_cell.length_a   1.000
_cell.length_b   1.000
_cell.length_c   1.000
_cell.angle_alpha   90.00
_cell.angle_beta   90.00
_cell.angle_gamma   90.00
#
_symmetry.space_group_name_H-M   'P 1'
#
loop_
_entity.id
_entity.type
_entity.pdbx_description
1 polymer ?
#
loop_
_entity_poly.entity_id
_entity_poly.type
_entity_poly.pdbx_seq_one_letter_code
_entity_poly.pdbx_strand_id
1 'polypeptide(L)'
;MGILKRAISKDASAVSMVLDATDIVNKIESIHKTSAVVTAALGRLSIAASMMGYGLKGKNDSVTVKIDGGGPAGMLIAVADGMGNVKCYVQNPVVEIPLNSIGKLDVSGAVGTNGTLTVSKDLGLKEPYCGMVPIISGEIGEDIANYFVSSEQVPTAVSYTHLTLPTNS
;
A
#
# COMPACT_ATOMS: atom_id res chain seq x y z
N MET A 1 -0.59 5.48 -17.25
CA MET A 1 -0.62 4.03 -16.94
C MET A 1 0.68 3.65 -16.26
N GLY A 2 0.58 3.15 -15.04
CA GLY A 2 1.78 2.77 -14.28
C GLY A 2 2.57 1.66 -14.99
N ILE A 3 3.89 1.65 -14.81
CA ILE A 3 4.76 0.61 -15.36
C ILE A 3 5.26 -0.25 -14.22
N LEU A 4 4.93 -1.54 -14.24
CA LEU A 4 5.41 -2.53 -13.29
C LEU A 4 6.48 -3.38 -13.98
N LYS A 5 7.64 -3.51 -13.34
CA LYS A 5 8.71 -4.41 -13.74
C LYS A 5 8.96 -5.42 -12.64
N ARG A 6 9.15 -6.68 -13.04
CA ARG A 6 9.48 -7.79 -12.14
C ARG A 6 10.77 -8.45 -12.60
N ALA A 7 11.66 -8.72 -11.67
CA ALA A 7 12.91 -9.44 -11.91
C ALA A 7 13.05 -10.59 -10.90
N ILE A 8 13.70 -11.65 -11.33
CA ILE A 8 13.98 -12.83 -10.51
C ILE A 8 15.49 -13.08 -10.60
N SER A 9 16.14 -13.36 -9.46
CA SER A 9 17.55 -13.76 -9.45
C SER A 9 17.78 -15.05 -10.23
N LYS A 10 19.00 -15.25 -10.73
CA LYS A 10 19.34 -16.46 -11.54
C LYS A 10 19.08 -17.76 -10.80
N ASP A 11 19.28 -17.77 -9.50
CA ASP A 11 19.06 -18.91 -8.60
C ASP A 11 17.63 -19.00 -8.06
N ALA A 12 16.74 -18.09 -8.49
CA ALA A 12 15.36 -17.95 -8.04
C ALA A 12 15.20 -17.72 -6.52
N SER A 13 16.24 -17.28 -5.83
CA SER A 13 16.21 -17.01 -4.38
C SER A 13 15.57 -15.68 -4.03
N ALA A 14 15.53 -14.74 -4.98
CA ALA A 14 14.99 -13.40 -4.76
C ALA A 14 14.11 -12.93 -5.93
N VAL A 15 13.04 -12.23 -5.58
CA VAL A 15 12.16 -11.55 -6.53
C VAL A 15 12.13 -10.06 -6.19
N SER A 16 12.28 -9.22 -7.20
CA SER A 16 12.17 -7.76 -7.09
C SER A 16 11.03 -7.27 -7.97
N MET A 17 10.27 -6.32 -7.46
CA MET A 17 9.25 -5.60 -8.22
C MET A 17 9.46 -4.10 -8.07
N VAL A 18 9.29 -3.37 -9.16
CA VAL A 18 9.33 -1.90 -9.20
C VAL A 18 8.10 -1.40 -9.95
N LEU A 19 7.40 -0.45 -9.35
CA LEU A 19 6.20 0.16 -9.93
C LEU A 19 6.38 1.69 -10.00
N ASP A 20 6.28 2.26 -11.19
CA ASP A 20 5.99 3.67 -11.35
C ASP A 20 4.49 3.88 -11.19
N ALA A 21 4.11 4.47 -10.08
CA ALA A 21 2.71 4.65 -9.67
C ALA A 21 2.23 6.10 -9.78
N THR A 22 2.96 6.96 -10.46
CA THR A 22 2.62 8.39 -10.60
C THR A 22 1.18 8.58 -11.06
N ASP A 23 0.76 7.89 -12.11
CA ASP A 23 -0.60 7.96 -12.65
C ASP A 23 -1.65 7.43 -11.67
N ILE A 24 -1.33 6.36 -10.92
CA ILE A 24 -2.22 5.78 -9.91
C ILE A 24 -2.48 6.81 -8.81
N VAL A 25 -1.43 7.41 -8.27
CA VAL A 25 -1.52 8.38 -7.18
C VAL A 25 -2.24 9.66 -7.60
N ASN A 26 -1.94 10.19 -8.79
CA ASN A 26 -2.64 11.34 -9.36
C ASN A 26 -4.14 11.06 -9.52
N LYS A 27 -4.50 9.86 -9.94
CA LYS A 27 -5.91 9.46 -10.09
C LYS A 27 -6.60 9.32 -8.74
N ILE A 28 -5.92 8.78 -7.73
CA ILE A 28 -6.42 8.72 -6.34
C ILE A 28 -6.76 10.12 -5.84
N GLU A 29 -5.81 11.05 -5.93
CA GLU A 29 -6.02 12.43 -5.51
C GLU A 29 -7.19 13.09 -6.24
N SER A 30 -7.25 12.93 -7.56
CA SER A 30 -8.30 13.56 -8.37
C SER A 30 -9.70 13.03 -8.05
N ILE A 31 -9.84 11.72 -7.75
CA ILE A 31 -11.13 11.08 -7.46
C ILE A 31 -11.57 11.34 -6.02
N HIS A 32 -10.66 11.09 -5.06
CA HIS A 32 -10.99 11.14 -3.63
C HIS A 32 -10.81 12.51 -3.00
N LYS A 33 -10.17 13.46 -3.71
CA LYS A 33 -9.87 14.82 -3.21
C LYS A 33 -9.10 14.78 -1.88
N THR A 34 -8.10 13.91 -1.81
CA THR A 34 -7.31 13.67 -0.62
C THR A 34 -6.34 14.80 -0.32
N SER A 35 -6.13 15.10 0.96
CA SER A 35 -5.02 15.94 1.41
C SER A 35 -3.67 15.27 1.12
N ALA A 36 -2.58 16.02 1.12
CA ALA A 36 -1.25 15.53 0.76
C ALA A 36 -0.82 14.29 1.57
N VAL A 37 -1.03 14.31 2.89
CA VAL A 37 -0.67 13.17 3.76
C VAL A 37 -1.53 11.94 3.50
N VAL A 38 -2.82 12.12 3.23
CA VAL A 38 -3.72 11.00 2.89
C VAL A 38 -3.44 10.48 1.49
N THR A 39 -3.10 11.35 0.53
CA THR A 39 -2.63 10.93 -0.81
C THR A 39 -1.40 10.04 -0.70
N ALA A 40 -0.43 10.41 0.14
CA ALA A 40 0.77 9.61 0.39
C ALA A 40 0.42 8.26 1.03
N ALA A 41 -0.41 8.25 2.06
CA ALA A 41 -0.83 7.02 2.75
C ALA A 41 -1.59 6.06 1.82
N LEU A 42 -2.63 6.56 1.16
CA LEU A 42 -3.47 5.77 0.27
C LEU A 42 -2.71 5.32 -0.98
N GLY A 43 -1.81 6.16 -1.49
CA GLY A 43 -0.91 5.84 -2.58
C GLY A 43 0.02 4.67 -2.23
N ARG A 44 0.69 4.72 -1.09
CA ARG A 44 1.57 3.63 -0.61
C ARG A 44 0.82 2.31 -0.46
N LEU A 45 -0.38 2.34 0.12
CA LEU A 45 -1.21 1.15 0.28
C LEU A 45 -1.65 0.59 -1.07
N SER A 46 -2.03 1.45 -2.00
CA SER A 46 -2.46 1.07 -3.35
C SER A 46 -1.32 0.47 -4.18
N ILE A 47 -0.11 1.02 -4.05
CA ILE A 47 1.10 0.47 -4.69
C ILE A 47 1.39 -0.93 -4.18
N ALA A 48 1.37 -1.12 -2.86
CA ALA A 48 1.57 -2.42 -2.25
C ALA A 48 0.53 -3.44 -2.73
N ALA A 49 -0.76 -3.07 -2.71
CA ALA A 49 -1.84 -3.92 -3.20
C ALA A 49 -1.68 -4.28 -4.68
N SER A 50 -1.33 -3.30 -5.54
CA SER A 50 -1.08 -3.53 -6.97
C SER A 50 0.03 -4.55 -7.22
N MET A 51 1.17 -4.40 -6.54
CA MET A 51 2.28 -5.36 -6.63
C MET A 51 1.89 -6.75 -6.10
N MET A 52 1.17 -6.82 -4.99
CA MET A 52 0.68 -8.08 -4.43
C MET A 52 -0.32 -8.76 -5.36
N GLY A 53 -1.25 -8.00 -5.96
CA GLY A 53 -2.19 -8.49 -6.95
C GLY A 53 -1.50 -9.06 -8.17
N TYR A 54 -0.54 -8.34 -8.73
CA TYR A 54 0.26 -8.81 -9.86
C TYR A 54 1.05 -10.09 -9.57
N GLY A 55 1.36 -10.36 -8.31
CA GLY A 55 2.00 -11.58 -7.86
C GLY A 55 1.07 -12.80 -7.76
N LEU A 56 -0.25 -12.62 -7.89
CA LEU A 56 -1.22 -13.71 -7.86
C LEU A 56 -1.16 -14.54 -9.16
N LYS A 57 -1.56 -15.81 -9.07
CA LYS A 57 -1.46 -16.74 -10.21
C LYS A 57 -2.63 -16.62 -11.18
N GLY A 58 -3.83 -16.39 -10.66
CA GLY A 58 -5.06 -16.31 -11.44
C GLY A 58 -5.39 -14.87 -11.83
N LYS A 59 -5.83 -14.66 -13.07
CA LYS A 59 -6.28 -13.32 -13.52
C LYS A 59 -7.53 -12.82 -12.78
N ASN A 60 -8.36 -13.75 -12.29
CA ASN A 60 -9.56 -13.46 -11.53
C ASN A 60 -9.30 -13.42 -10.01
N ASP A 61 -8.07 -13.74 -9.59
CA ASP A 61 -7.69 -13.62 -8.19
C ASP A 61 -7.63 -12.14 -7.79
N SER A 62 -7.87 -11.89 -6.53
CA SER A 62 -7.78 -10.53 -5.99
C SER A 62 -7.15 -10.52 -4.61
N VAL A 63 -6.55 -9.39 -4.26
CA VAL A 63 -6.04 -9.12 -2.93
C VAL A 63 -6.64 -7.84 -2.39
N THR A 64 -7.09 -7.88 -1.15
CA THR A 64 -7.54 -6.72 -0.39
C THR A 64 -6.56 -6.46 0.73
N VAL A 65 -6.02 -5.26 0.77
CA VAL A 65 -5.14 -4.78 1.84
C VAL A 65 -5.86 -3.69 2.59
N LYS A 66 -6.07 -3.89 3.88
CA LYS A 66 -6.74 -2.94 4.78
C LYS A 66 -5.81 -2.56 5.90
N ILE A 67 -5.72 -1.28 6.20
CA ILE A 67 -5.00 -0.76 7.36
C ILE A 67 -5.93 0.16 8.16
N ASP A 68 -5.97 -0.06 9.47
CA ASP A 68 -6.70 0.76 10.42
C ASP A 68 -5.86 0.88 11.69
N GLY A 69 -5.26 2.03 11.87
CA GLY A 69 -4.34 2.31 12.97
C GLY A 69 -4.93 3.24 14.04
N GLY A 70 -6.21 3.60 13.92
CA GLY A 70 -6.86 4.52 14.84
C GLY A 70 -6.43 5.98 14.66
N GLY A 71 -5.73 6.31 13.58
CA GLY A 71 -5.36 7.69 13.26
C GLY A 71 -6.51 8.48 12.59
N PRO A 72 -6.32 9.78 12.35
CA PRO A 72 -7.37 10.66 11.82
C PRO A 72 -7.82 10.31 10.40
N ALA A 73 -7.01 9.64 9.58
CA ALA A 73 -7.42 9.17 8.26
C ALA A 73 -8.48 8.06 8.34
N GLY A 74 -8.59 7.39 9.49
CA GLY A 74 -9.46 6.24 9.67
C GLY A 74 -8.96 5.03 8.87
N MET A 75 -9.88 4.21 8.42
CA MET A 75 -9.59 3.00 7.66
C MET A 75 -9.22 3.32 6.22
N LEU A 76 -8.12 2.71 5.73
CA LEU A 76 -7.73 2.71 4.33
C LEU A 76 -7.84 1.29 3.77
N ILE A 77 -8.36 1.16 2.55
CA ILE A 77 -8.49 -0.12 1.85
C ILE A 77 -7.98 0.05 0.42
N ALA A 78 -7.24 -0.95 -0.05
CA ALA A 78 -6.87 -1.09 -1.44
C ALA A 78 -7.16 -2.52 -1.90
N VAL A 79 -7.78 -2.66 -3.07
CA VAL A 79 -8.11 -3.95 -3.69
C VAL A 79 -7.45 -4.00 -5.05
N ALA A 80 -6.67 -5.04 -5.32
CA ALA A 80 -6.04 -5.25 -6.62
C ALA A 80 -6.41 -6.63 -7.20
N ASP A 81 -6.55 -6.67 -8.52
CA ASP A 81 -6.73 -7.92 -9.26
C ASP A 81 -5.39 -8.57 -9.64
N GLY A 82 -5.45 -9.77 -10.24
CA GLY A 82 -4.27 -10.51 -10.71
C GLY A 82 -3.51 -9.84 -11.87
N MET A 83 -3.99 -8.73 -12.40
CA MET A 83 -3.30 -7.89 -13.38
C MET A 83 -2.64 -6.65 -12.77
N GLY A 84 -2.82 -6.43 -11.45
CA GLY A 84 -2.29 -5.28 -10.73
C GLY A 84 -3.15 -4.02 -10.84
N ASN A 85 -4.36 -4.09 -11.43
CA ASN A 85 -5.29 -2.97 -11.38
C ASN A 85 -5.78 -2.78 -9.95
N VAL A 86 -5.77 -1.54 -9.46
CA VAL A 86 -6.09 -1.25 -8.07
C VAL A 86 -7.26 -0.28 -7.95
N LYS A 87 -8.12 -0.52 -6.98
CA LYS A 87 -9.15 0.39 -6.46
C LYS A 87 -8.89 0.63 -4.99
N CYS A 88 -9.20 1.80 -4.50
CA CYS A 88 -8.95 2.14 -3.11
C CYS A 88 -10.05 2.99 -2.49
N TYR A 89 -10.03 3.03 -1.17
CA TYR A 89 -10.95 3.81 -0.36
C TYR A 89 -10.22 4.32 0.89
N VAL A 90 -10.60 5.48 1.36
CA VAL A 90 -10.18 6.04 2.64
C VAL A 90 -11.39 6.62 3.35
N GLN A 91 -11.47 6.41 4.65
CA GLN A 91 -12.61 6.86 5.46
C GLN A 91 -12.66 8.39 5.55
N ASN A 92 -11.53 9.03 5.83
CA ASN A 92 -11.40 10.48 5.95
C ASN A 92 -10.36 10.98 4.93
N PRO A 93 -10.77 11.49 3.76
CA PRO A 93 -9.85 11.87 2.69
C PRO A 93 -9.05 13.13 2.99
N VAL A 94 -9.54 13.98 3.89
CA VAL A 94 -8.86 15.23 4.26
C VAL A 94 -8.42 15.18 5.71
N VAL A 95 -7.11 15.18 5.92
CA VAL A 95 -6.48 15.22 7.25
C VAL A 95 -5.45 16.34 7.24
N GLU A 96 -5.56 17.25 8.17
CA GLU A 96 -4.64 18.37 8.36
C GLU A 96 -3.87 18.15 9.65
N ILE A 97 -2.64 17.67 9.51
CA ILE A 97 -1.70 17.48 10.62
C ILE A 97 -0.36 18.11 10.25
N PRO A 98 0.44 18.55 11.23
CA PRO A 98 1.76 19.12 10.96
C PRO A 98 2.69 18.08 10.33
N LEU A 99 3.73 18.57 9.67
CA LEU A 99 4.81 17.71 9.20
C LEU A 99 5.48 17.01 10.39
N ASN A 100 6.10 15.87 10.13
CA ASN A 100 6.85 15.16 11.15
C ASN A 100 8.14 15.92 11.57
N SER A 101 8.87 15.39 12.53
CA SER A 101 10.07 16.04 13.10
C SER A 101 11.20 16.32 12.10
N ILE A 102 11.17 15.66 10.93
CA ILE A 102 12.15 15.85 9.85
C ILE A 102 11.59 16.63 8.66
N GLY A 103 10.43 17.29 8.83
CA GLY A 103 9.84 18.15 7.82
C GLY A 103 9.16 17.41 6.66
N LYS A 104 8.79 16.13 6.84
CA LYS A 104 8.06 15.33 5.84
C LYS A 104 6.61 15.12 6.25
N LEU A 105 5.78 14.69 5.29
CA LEU A 105 4.40 14.29 5.57
C LEU A 105 4.37 13.20 6.64
N ASP A 106 3.58 13.40 7.69
CA ASP A 106 3.45 12.47 8.81
C ASP A 106 2.42 11.38 8.50
N VAL A 107 2.80 10.44 7.65
CA VAL A 107 1.92 9.32 7.24
C VAL A 107 1.57 8.46 8.44
N SER A 108 2.53 8.18 9.33
CA SER A 108 2.29 7.45 10.57
C SER A 108 1.27 8.15 11.47
N GLY A 109 1.37 9.48 11.59
CA GLY A 109 0.40 10.28 12.36
C GLY A 109 -1.00 10.25 11.75
N ALA A 110 -1.12 10.22 10.41
CA ALA A 110 -2.41 10.15 9.73
C ALA A 110 -3.06 8.75 9.84
N VAL A 111 -2.29 7.68 9.71
CA VAL A 111 -2.76 6.29 9.76
C VAL A 111 -2.97 5.82 11.19
N GLY A 112 -2.06 6.17 12.09
CA GLY A 112 -2.00 5.65 13.45
C GLY A 112 -1.26 4.32 13.55
N THR A 113 -0.91 3.94 14.77
CA THR A 113 -0.15 2.72 15.06
C THR A 113 -0.88 1.76 16.01
N ASN A 114 -2.07 2.15 16.48
CA ASN A 114 -2.85 1.34 17.41
C ASN A 114 -3.95 0.56 16.67
N GLY A 115 -3.53 -0.44 15.91
CA GLY A 115 -4.47 -1.24 15.12
C GLY A 115 -3.77 -2.30 14.28
N THR A 116 -4.39 -2.67 13.16
CA THR A 116 -3.98 -3.82 12.36
C THR A 116 -3.88 -3.53 10.87
N LEU A 117 -2.98 -4.26 10.23
CA LEU A 117 -2.95 -4.46 8.79
C LEU A 117 -3.53 -5.84 8.48
N THR A 118 -4.51 -5.90 7.60
CA THR A 118 -5.16 -7.13 7.17
C THR A 118 -4.98 -7.33 5.67
N VAL A 119 -4.59 -8.52 5.27
CA VAL A 119 -4.50 -8.93 3.87
C VAL A 119 -5.44 -10.11 3.64
N SER A 120 -6.37 -9.95 2.70
CA SER A 120 -7.29 -11.01 2.28
C SER A 120 -7.06 -11.32 0.80
N LYS A 121 -6.89 -12.59 0.46
CA LYS A 121 -6.70 -13.06 -0.92
C LYS A 121 -7.87 -13.94 -1.32
N ASP A 122 -8.62 -13.52 -2.33
CA ASP A 122 -9.62 -14.35 -3.00
C ASP A 122 -8.94 -15.07 -4.18
N LEU A 123 -8.77 -16.37 -4.04
CA LEU A 123 -8.11 -17.25 -5.00
C LEU A 123 -9.10 -18.19 -5.69
N GLY A 124 -10.39 -17.85 -5.65
CA GLY A 124 -11.46 -18.70 -6.18
C GLY A 124 -11.72 -19.97 -5.35
N LEU A 125 -11.23 -20.02 -4.13
CA LEU A 125 -11.48 -21.10 -3.17
C LEU A 125 -12.76 -20.84 -2.39
N LYS A 126 -13.25 -21.87 -1.66
CA LYS A 126 -14.47 -21.74 -0.85
C LYS A 126 -14.43 -20.60 0.15
N GLU A 127 -13.25 -20.35 0.72
CA GLU A 127 -13.01 -19.25 1.66
C GLU A 127 -11.75 -18.50 1.25
N PRO A 128 -11.74 -17.16 1.35
CA PRO A 128 -10.53 -16.38 1.09
C PRO A 128 -9.46 -16.64 2.16
N TYR A 129 -8.21 -16.59 1.77
CA TYR A 129 -7.11 -16.53 2.73
C TYR A 129 -7.10 -15.16 3.41
N CYS A 130 -6.95 -15.13 4.71
CA CYS A 130 -6.86 -13.88 5.47
C CYS A 130 -5.70 -13.94 6.48
N GLY A 131 -4.80 -12.96 6.37
CA GLY A 131 -3.72 -12.73 7.32
C GLY A 131 -3.88 -11.36 7.99
N MET A 132 -3.60 -11.29 9.29
CA MET A 132 -3.69 -10.07 10.07
C MET A 132 -2.44 -9.92 10.94
N VAL A 133 -1.85 -8.73 10.95
CA VAL A 133 -0.71 -8.38 11.78
C VAL A 133 -0.92 -7.03 12.46
N PRO A 134 -0.35 -6.80 13.64
CA PRO A 134 -0.37 -5.47 14.25
C PRO A 134 0.44 -4.49 13.39
N ILE A 135 0.02 -3.23 13.39
CA ILE A 135 0.78 -2.13 12.79
C ILE A 135 2.01 -1.89 13.65
N ILE A 136 3.18 -1.76 13.02
CA ILE A 136 4.45 -1.49 13.72
C ILE A 136 4.95 -0.07 13.54
N SER A 137 4.70 0.55 12.38
CA SER A 137 5.19 1.91 12.10
C SER A 137 4.10 2.89 11.67
N GLY A 138 3.05 2.43 11.01
CA GLY A 138 2.05 3.29 10.37
C GLY A 138 2.56 3.96 9.08
N GLU A 139 3.80 3.71 8.69
CA GLU A 139 4.40 4.21 7.42
C GLU A 139 4.04 3.35 6.21
N ILE A 140 3.29 2.28 6.43
CA ILE A 140 2.78 1.31 5.44
C ILE A 140 3.87 0.39 4.87
N GLY A 141 5.01 0.90 4.42
CA GLY A 141 6.08 0.08 3.86
C GLY A 141 6.61 -0.97 4.84
N GLU A 142 6.96 -0.55 6.04
CA GLU A 142 7.43 -1.44 7.11
C GLU A 142 6.32 -2.39 7.58
N ASP A 143 5.07 -1.92 7.60
CA ASP A 143 3.93 -2.74 8.00
C ASP A 143 3.65 -3.85 6.99
N ILE A 144 3.78 -3.57 5.69
CA ILE A 144 3.71 -4.57 4.62
C ILE A 144 4.87 -5.57 4.72
N ALA A 145 6.10 -5.08 4.95
CA ALA A 145 7.26 -5.96 5.13
C ALA A 145 7.07 -6.89 6.34
N ASN A 146 6.56 -6.35 7.46
CA ASN A 146 6.22 -7.13 8.64
C ASN A 146 5.15 -8.20 8.36
N TYR A 147 4.11 -7.85 7.57
CA TYR A 147 3.10 -8.82 7.16
C TYR A 147 3.72 -10.00 6.41
N PHE A 148 4.60 -9.75 5.45
CA PHE A 148 5.24 -10.82 4.68
C PHE A 148 6.10 -11.74 5.57
N VAL A 149 6.85 -11.17 6.51
CA VAL A 149 7.67 -11.97 7.44
C VAL A 149 6.80 -12.76 8.40
N SER A 150 5.81 -12.12 9.02
CA SER A 150 5.03 -12.71 10.13
C SER A 150 3.93 -13.65 9.65
N SER A 151 3.30 -13.36 8.52
CA SER A 151 2.16 -14.11 8.01
C SER A 151 2.52 -15.04 6.85
N GLU A 152 3.36 -14.61 5.91
CA GLU A 152 3.76 -15.40 4.75
C GLU A 152 5.14 -16.06 4.90
N GLN A 153 5.88 -15.71 5.94
CA GLN A 153 7.22 -16.22 6.23
C GLN A 153 8.22 -15.95 5.08
N VAL A 154 8.03 -14.81 4.40
CA VAL A 154 8.89 -14.36 3.29
C VAL A 154 9.63 -13.10 3.73
N PRO A 155 10.97 -13.15 3.89
CA PRO A 155 11.76 -11.95 4.14
C PRO A 155 11.56 -10.93 3.01
N THR A 156 11.10 -9.74 3.36
CA THR A 156 10.68 -8.72 2.39
C THR A 156 11.17 -7.34 2.80
N ALA A 157 11.64 -6.56 1.86
CA ALA A 157 11.92 -5.15 2.02
C ALA A 157 11.03 -4.33 1.09
N VAL A 158 10.45 -3.26 1.61
CA VAL A 158 9.59 -2.34 0.87
C VAL A 158 10.15 -0.93 0.99
N SER A 159 10.28 -0.25 -0.13
CA SER A 159 10.74 1.14 -0.19
C SER A 159 9.85 1.95 -1.12
N TYR A 160 9.52 3.16 -0.69
CA TYR A 160 8.82 4.16 -1.50
C TYR A 160 9.74 5.35 -1.75
N THR A 161 9.83 5.78 -2.99
CA THR A 161 10.50 7.04 -3.35
C THR A 161 9.45 8.05 -3.79
N HIS A 162 9.52 9.25 -3.24
CA HIS A 162 8.73 10.38 -3.72
C HIS A 162 9.60 11.21 -4.65
N LEU A 163 9.21 11.28 -5.92
CA LEU A 163 9.72 12.34 -6.79
C LEU A 163 9.08 13.64 -6.30
N THR A 164 9.89 14.54 -5.78
CA THR A 164 9.45 15.91 -5.51
C THR A 164 9.07 16.53 -6.86
N LEU A 165 7.78 16.82 -7.04
CA LEU A 165 7.37 17.67 -8.14
C LEU A 165 8.12 19.00 -7.98
N PRO A 166 8.70 19.57 -9.06
CA PRO A 166 9.26 20.90 -8.98
C PRO A 166 8.13 21.83 -8.55
N THR A 167 8.28 22.44 -7.39
CA THR A 167 7.42 23.56 -6.99
C THR A 167 7.67 24.68 -7.96
N ASN A 168 6.77 24.88 -8.89
CA ASN A 168 6.76 26.11 -9.68
C ASN A 168 6.46 27.24 -8.70
N SER A 169 7.52 27.93 -8.30
CA SER A 169 7.45 29.24 -7.66
C SER A 169 6.97 30.30 -8.63
#